data_70e9a3c606e647bf9f49b620060bad8f
#
_entry.id   70e9a3c606e647bf9f49b620060bad8f
#
_cell.length_a   1.000
_cell.length_b   1.000
_cell.length_c   1.000
_cell.angle_alpha   90.00
_cell.angle_beta   90.00
_cell.angle_gamma   90.00
#
_symmetry.space_group_name_H-M   'P 1'
#
loop_
_entity.id
_entity.type
_entity.pdbx_description
1 polymer ?
#
loop_
_entity_poly.entity_id
_entity_poly.type
_entity_poly.pdbx_seq_one_letter_code
_entity_poly.pdbx_strand_id
1 'polypeptide(L)'
;MKRALQLDGYVVDLAADGNEALDRLGKLAPDAIVLDILMPGIDGLEVCRFLRRIGDRTPILMLTARDAVTDRVEGLDAGADDYLVKPFALEELLARVRALLRRIAPDGDGEGGLLRFGDLALDPPAHAAWRGERKIELTRTEFNLLQQFMLHPGRVLTRDFIFDQVWGFDFGPASNSLEVYVGYLRRKTEAEGEPRLIHTIRGVGYVLREPA
;
A
#
# COMPACT_ATOMS: atom_id res chain seq x y z
N MET A 1 -1.83 8.99 20.02
CA MET A 1 -1.79 9.10 18.56
C MET A 1 -1.90 10.56 18.08
N LYS A 2 -3.02 11.31 18.27
CA LYS A 2 -3.17 12.72 17.82
C LYS A 2 -1.98 13.61 18.15
N ARG A 3 -1.62 13.69 19.45
CA ARG A 3 -0.50 14.55 19.90
C ARG A 3 0.85 14.21 19.25
N ALA A 4 1.08 12.94 18.96
CA ALA A 4 2.32 12.51 18.34
C ALA A 4 2.41 12.93 16.86
N LEU A 5 1.32 12.76 16.10
CA LEU A 5 1.23 13.27 14.74
C LEU A 5 1.38 14.79 14.68
N GLN A 6 0.77 15.52 15.63
CA GLN A 6 0.94 16.98 15.73
C GLN A 6 2.38 17.40 16.03
N LEU A 7 3.09 16.65 16.86
CA LEU A 7 4.52 16.91 17.14
C LEU A 7 5.41 16.62 15.91
N ASP A 8 5.00 15.71 15.04
CA ASP A 8 5.66 15.41 13.74
C ASP A 8 5.24 16.41 12.63
N GLY A 9 4.47 17.46 12.98
CA GLY A 9 4.12 18.58 12.09
C GLY A 9 2.82 18.44 11.33
N TYR A 10 2.00 17.41 11.60
CA TYR A 10 0.72 17.20 10.90
C TYR A 10 -0.43 18.00 11.54
N VAL A 11 -1.33 18.52 10.70
CA VAL A 11 -2.65 18.97 11.12
C VAL A 11 -3.56 17.77 11.25
N VAL A 12 -4.16 17.56 12.43
CA VAL A 12 -4.90 16.32 12.73
C VAL A 12 -6.33 16.61 13.13
N ASP A 13 -7.26 16.19 12.30
CA ASP A 13 -8.69 16.09 12.61
C ASP A 13 -9.04 14.70 13.13
N LEU A 14 -10.04 14.62 14.01
CA LEU A 14 -10.51 13.36 14.58
C LEU A 14 -11.98 13.15 14.27
N ALA A 15 -12.34 11.91 13.99
CA ALA A 15 -13.71 11.43 13.97
C ALA A 15 -13.88 10.34 15.04
N ALA A 16 -14.99 10.32 15.75
CA ALA A 16 -15.27 9.36 16.80
C ALA A 16 -15.79 8.01 16.26
N ASP A 17 -16.41 8.02 15.10
CA ASP A 17 -16.98 6.86 14.42
C ASP A 17 -16.97 7.03 12.89
N GLY A 18 -17.43 5.99 12.18
CA GLY A 18 -17.43 5.97 10.72
C GLY A 18 -18.38 7.00 10.09
N ASN A 19 -19.51 7.31 10.72
CA ASN A 19 -20.45 8.32 10.20
C ASN A 19 -19.82 9.72 10.28
N GLU A 20 -19.26 10.07 11.44
CA GLU A 20 -18.57 11.34 11.60
C GLU A 20 -17.35 11.44 10.65
N ALA A 21 -16.66 10.33 10.43
CA ALA A 21 -15.55 10.29 9.46
C ALA A 21 -16.03 10.66 8.06
N LEU A 22 -17.10 10.03 7.56
CA LEU A 22 -17.67 10.32 6.24
C LEU A 22 -18.19 11.76 6.13
N ASP A 23 -18.86 12.27 7.16
CA ASP A 23 -19.34 13.66 7.20
C ASP A 23 -18.19 14.67 7.13
N ARG A 24 -17.07 14.40 7.81
CA ARG A 24 -15.88 15.25 7.78
C ARG A 24 -15.17 15.19 6.44
N LEU A 25 -15.01 13.99 5.88
CA LEU A 25 -14.40 13.79 4.57
C LEU A 25 -15.17 14.46 3.44
N GLY A 26 -16.49 14.59 3.55
CA GLY A 26 -17.29 15.38 2.63
C GLY A 26 -17.02 16.90 2.67
N LYS A 27 -16.33 17.38 3.70
CA LYS A 27 -16.02 18.82 3.92
C LYS A 27 -14.53 19.11 3.89
N LEU A 28 -13.70 18.12 4.18
CA LEU A 28 -12.26 18.22 4.26
C LEU A 28 -11.64 17.32 3.19
N ALA A 29 -10.52 17.74 2.64
CA ALA A 29 -9.71 16.93 1.73
C ALA A 29 -8.37 16.61 2.43
N PRO A 30 -8.31 15.59 3.30
CA PRO A 30 -7.07 15.26 3.98
C PRO A 30 -6.05 14.63 3.01
N ASP A 31 -4.77 14.82 3.29
CA ASP A 31 -3.69 14.18 2.53
C ASP A 31 -3.56 12.67 2.83
N ALA A 32 -4.00 12.22 4.01
CA ALA A 32 -4.07 10.80 4.39
C ALA A 32 -5.12 10.58 5.49
N ILE A 33 -5.62 9.35 5.58
CA ILE A 33 -6.59 8.89 6.59
C ILE A 33 -5.95 7.76 7.40
N VAL A 34 -6.00 7.85 8.72
CA VAL A 34 -5.69 6.73 9.62
C VAL A 34 -7.00 6.20 10.18
N LEU A 35 -7.36 4.97 9.85
CA LEU A 35 -8.70 4.44 10.04
C LEU A 35 -8.66 3.15 10.87
N ASP A 36 -9.35 3.16 12.01
CA ASP A 36 -9.51 1.94 12.81
C ASP A 36 -10.56 1.02 12.17
N ILE A 37 -10.28 -0.28 12.07
CA ILE A 37 -11.28 -1.26 11.62
C ILE A 37 -12.43 -1.31 12.61
N LEU A 38 -12.11 -1.42 13.91
CA LEU A 38 -13.10 -1.60 14.96
C LEU A 38 -13.62 -0.24 15.44
N MET A 39 -14.60 0.29 14.73
CA MET A 39 -15.36 1.49 15.14
C MET A 39 -16.83 1.17 15.34
N PRO A 40 -17.52 1.88 16.24
CA PRO A 40 -18.96 1.73 16.39
C PRO A 40 -19.72 2.24 15.16
N GLY A 41 -20.87 1.62 14.87
CA GLY A 41 -21.70 1.98 13.70
C GLY A 41 -21.10 1.47 12.40
N ILE A 42 -20.77 2.37 11.50
CA ILE A 42 -20.06 2.03 10.25
C ILE A 42 -18.60 1.75 10.59
N ASP A 43 -18.14 0.55 10.28
CA ASP A 43 -16.76 0.14 10.55
C ASP A 43 -15.76 0.75 9.56
N GLY A 44 -14.45 0.62 9.87
CA GLY A 44 -13.40 1.20 9.03
C GLY A 44 -13.32 0.58 7.64
N LEU A 45 -13.67 -0.70 7.49
CA LEU A 45 -13.68 -1.38 6.18
C LEU A 45 -14.81 -0.82 5.29
N GLU A 46 -15.97 -0.58 5.88
CA GLU A 46 -17.10 0.00 5.17
C GLU A 46 -16.81 1.44 4.73
N VAL A 47 -16.19 2.26 5.60
CA VAL A 47 -15.71 3.61 5.25
C VAL A 47 -14.72 3.54 4.08
N CYS A 48 -13.74 2.66 4.14
CA CYS A 48 -12.74 2.49 3.09
C CYS A 48 -13.40 2.09 1.75
N ARG A 49 -14.27 1.07 1.75
CA ARG A 49 -15.00 0.62 0.56
C ARG A 49 -15.86 1.75 -0.03
N PHE A 50 -16.52 2.53 0.82
CA PHE A 50 -17.32 3.67 0.37
C PHE A 50 -16.46 4.71 -0.36
N LEU A 51 -15.34 5.12 0.23
CA LEU A 51 -14.43 6.10 -0.39
C LEU A 51 -13.91 5.59 -1.75
N ARG A 52 -13.48 4.35 -1.84
CA ARG A 52 -13.00 3.78 -3.11
C ARG A 52 -14.10 3.69 -4.17
N ARG A 53 -15.34 3.38 -3.77
CA ARG A 53 -16.51 3.33 -4.67
C ARG A 53 -16.85 4.69 -5.27
N ILE A 54 -16.67 5.78 -4.51
CA ILE A 54 -16.91 7.15 -5.03
C ILE A 54 -15.69 7.71 -5.77
N GLY A 55 -14.61 6.90 -5.95
CA GLY A 55 -13.41 7.30 -6.66
C GLY A 55 -12.42 8.10 -5.82
N ASP A 56 -12.64 8.23 -4.51
CA ASP A 56 -11.69 8.88 -3.61
C ASP A 56 -10.41 8.03 -3.49
N ARG A 57 -9.26 8.62 -3.79
CA ARG A 57 -7.94 7.99 -3.77
C ARG A 57 -7.06 8.48 -2.63
N THR A 58 -7.62 9.19 -1.65
CA THR A 58 -6.90 9.60 -0.44
C THR A 58 -6.24 8.37 0.19
N PRO A 59 -4.92 8.41 0.49
CA PRO A 59 -4.21 7.30 1.10
C PRO A 59 -4.80 6.92 2.45
N ILE A 60 -5.05 5.63 2.68
CA ILE A 60 -5.65 5.09 3.90
C ILE A 60 -4.68 4.12 4.57
N LEU A 61 -4.29 4.43 5.82
CA LEU A 61 -3.65 3.50 6.74
C LEU A 61 -4.70 2.86 7.64
N MET A 62 -4.90 1.55 7.50
CA MET A 62 -5.85 0.80 8.32
C MET A 62 -5.19 0.34 9.63
N LEU A 63 -5.83 0.60 10.77
CA LEU A 63 -5.43 0.04 12.05
C LEU A 63 -6.23 -1.24 12.33
N THR A 64 -5.55 -2.36 12.62
CA THR A 64 -6.17 -3.68 12.81
C THR A 64 -5.73 -4.35 14.11
N ALA A 65 -6.55 -5.25 14.67
CA ALA A 65 -6.17 -6.08 15.81
C ALA A 65 -5.30 -7.28 15.36
N ARG A 66 -4.50 -7.83 16.27
CA ARG A 66 -3.45 -8.84 16.00
C ARG A 66 -3.97 -10.19 15.47
N ASP A 67 -5.23 -10.53 15.70
CA ASP A 67 -5.73 -11.91 15.53
C ASP A 67 -6.35 -12.19 14.15
N ALA A 68 -6.35 -11.24 13.25
CA ALA A 68 -7.03 -11.34 11.98
C ALA A 68 -6.06 -11.29 10.80
N VAL A 69 -5.48 -12.44 10.42
CA VAL A 69 -4.99 -12.63 9.04
C VAL A 69 -6.12 -12.34 8.06
N THR A 70 -7.35 -12.73 8.39
CA THR A 70 -8.60 -12.37 7.70
C THR A 70 -8.82 -10.86 7.62
N ASP A 71 -8.74 -10.12 8.72
CA ASP A 71 -8.99 -8.66 8.73
C ASP A 71 -7.98 -7.88 7.90
N ARG A 72 -6.72 -8.37 7.83
CA ARG A 72 -5.69 -7.76 6.97
C ARG A 72 -5.98 -7.97 5.48
N VAL A 73 -6.43 -9.18 5.14
CA VAL A 73 -6.88 -9.52 3.78
C VAL A 73 -8.09 -8.67 3.43
N GLU A 74 -9.10 -8.60 4.29
CA GLU A 74 -10.30 -7.82 4.08
C GLU A 74 -10.03 -6.31 4.00
N GLY A 75 -9.07 -5.78 4.80
CA GLY A 75 -8.70 -4.37 4.78
C GLY A 75 -8.05 -3.94 3.47
N LEU A 76 -7.14 -4.74 2.94
CA LEU A 76 -6.52 -4.48 1.65
C LEU A 76 -7.49 -4.75 0.48
N ASP A 77 -8.37 -5.76 0.59
CA ASP A 77 -9.46 -5.99 -0.36
C ASP A 77 -10.50 -4.85 -0.34
N ALA A 78 -10.65 -4.14 0.80
CA ALA A 78 -11.44 -2.92 0.88
C ALA A 78 -10.78 -1.72 0.18
N GLY A 79 -9.52 -1.83 -0.23
CA GLY A 79 -8.78 -0.79 -0.94
C GLY A 79 -7.92 0.12 -0.05
N ALA A 80 -7.60 -0.29 1.18
CA ALA A 80 -6.63 0.43 2.01
C ALA A 80 -5.23 0.39 1.37
N ASP A 81 -4.45 1.45 1.56
CA ASP A 81 -3.11 1.57 0.97
C ASP A 81 -2.04 0.92 1.84
N ASP A 82 -2.22 0.90 3.15
CA ASP A 82 -1.34 0.20 4.09
C ASP A 82 -2.14 -0.21 5.33
N TYR A 83 -1.56 -1.06 6.18
CA TYR A 83 -2.15 -1.46 7.45
C TYR A 83 -1.12 -1.46 8.58
N LEU A 84 -1.59 -1.31 9.81
CA LEU A 84 -0.78 -1.31 11.03
C LEU A 84 -1.47 -2.15 12.11
N VAL A 85 -0.77 -3.18 12.59
CA VAL A 85 -1.32 -4.12 13.58
C VAL A 85 -1.15 -3.57 14.99
N LYS A 86 -2.23 -3.55 15.77
CA LYS A 86 -2.21 -3.20 17.20
C LYS A 86 -1.73 -4.40 18.05
N PRO A 87 -0.91 -4.17 19.08
CA PRO A 87 -0.29 -2.91 19.47
C PRO A 87 0.90 -2.56 18.56
N PHE A 88 1.11 -1.28 18.28
CA PHE A 88 2.18 -0.80 17.40
C PHE A 88 3.07 0.24 18.11
N ALA A 89 4.31 0.35 17.64
CA ALA A 89 5.20 1.43 18.04
C ALA A 89 4.80 2.75 17.35
N LEU A 90 4.99 3.87 18.04
CA LEU A 90 4.65 5.17 17.49
C LEU A 90 5.50 5.50 16.26
N GLU A 91 6.77 5.12 16.29
CA GLU A 91 7.72 5.29 15.19
C GLU A 91 7.24 4.56 13.91
N GLU A 92 6.64 3.38 14.06
CA GLU A 92 6.07 2.62 12.95
C GLU A 92 4.86 3.35 12.34
N LEU A 93 3.94 3.87 13.18
CA LEU A 93 2.83 4.68 12.70
C LEU A 93 3.32 5.89 11.88
N LEU A 94 4.26 6.66 12.44
CA LEU A 94 4.80 7.85 11.78
C LEU A 94 5.52 7.51 10.47
N ALA A 95 6.29 6.41 10.44
CA ALA A 95 6.97 5.94 9.25
C ALA A 95 5.98 5.57 8.13
N ARG A 96 4.89 4.85 8.46
CA ARG A 96 3.86 4.49 7.51
C ARG A 96 3.09 5.70 6.99
N VAL A 97 2.74 6.66 7.86
CA VAL A 97 2.10 7.92 7.44
C VAL A 97 3.01 8.71 6.51
N ARG A 98 4.31 8.85 6.82
CA ARG A 98 5.28 9.49 5.92
C ARG A 98 5.37 8.76 4.57
N ALA A 99 5.38 7.44 4.57
CA ALA A 99 5.43 6.66 3.34
C ALA A 99 4.18 6.89 2.46
N LEU A 100 3.00 6.95 3.06
CA LEU A 100 1.75 7.25 2.37
C LEU A 100 1.71 8.68 1.80
N LEU A 101 2.30 9.64 2.53
CA LEU A 101 2.33 11.06 2.13
C LEU A 101 3.49 11.37 1.17
N ARG A 102 4.51 10.50 1.09
CA ARG A 102 5.63 10.70 0.17
C ARG A 102 5.09 10.73 -1.26
N ARG A 103 5.08 11.92 -1.87
CA ARG A 103 4.90 12.01 -3.32
C ARG A 103 6.05 11.23 -3.94
N ILE A 104 5.74 10.34 -4.86
CA ILE A 104 6.77 9.79 -5.73
C ILE A 104 7.20 10.99 -6.58
N ALA A 105 8.21 11.74 -6.11
CA ALA A 105 8.97 12.53 -7.01
C ALA A 105 9.62 11.56 -7.99
N PRO A 106 9.65 11.82 -9.28
CA PRO A 106 10.54 11.09 -10.16
C PRO A 106 11.96 11.44 -9.68
N ASP A 107 12.52 10.59 -8.79
CA ASP A 107 13.92 10.69 -8.42
C ASP A 107 14.74 10.27 -9.62
N GLY A 108 15.32 11.26 -10.25
CA GLY A 108 16.27 11.08 -11.33
C GLY A 108 15.74 11.58 -12.69
N ASP A 109 16.62 12.22 -13.43
CA ASP A 109 16.52 12.63 -14.83
C ASP A 109 16.35 11.42 -15.79
N GLY A 110 15.45 10.51 -15.47
CA GLY A 110 14.97 9.47 -16.35
C GLY A 110 13.62 9.94 -16.90
N GLU A 111 13.54 10.15 -18.17
CA GLU A 111 12.28 10.28 -18.92
C GLU A 111 11.26 9.29 -18.34
N GLY A 112 10.19 9.81 -17.70
CA GLY A 112 9.18 9.02 -17.01
C GLY A 112 8.38 8.15 -18.00
N GLY A 113 9.09 7.22 -18.63
CA GLY A 113 8.56 6.32 -19.62
C GLY A 113 7.82 5.15 -19.00
N LEU A 114 6.92 4.58 -19.77
CA LEU A 114 6.22 3.35 -19.46
C LEU A 114 7.23 2.21 -19.18
N LEU A 115 7.27 1.72 -17.95
CA LEU A 115 8.08 0.56 -17.59
C LEU A 115 7.43 -0.70 -18.17
N ARG A 116 8.23 -1.60 -18.75
CA ARG A 116 7.74 -2.85 -19.36
C ARG A 116 8.60 -4.03 -18.95
N PHE A 117 7.94 -5.13 -18.63
CA PHE A 117 8.59 -6.43 -18.41
C PHE A 117 7.65 -7.56 -18.88
N GLY A 118 8.02 -8.23 -19.95
CA GLY A 118 7.11 -9.15 -20.64
C GLY A 118 5.84 -8.40 -21.06
N ASP A 119 4.69 -8.91 -20.65
CA ASP A 119 3.36 -8.33 -20.85
C ASP A 119 2.90 -7.42 -19.69
N LEU A 120 3.74 -7.22 -18.67
CA LEU A 120 3.49 -6.30 -17.57
C LEU A 120 3.94 -4.89 -17.95
N ALA A 121 3.08 -3.90 -17.76
CA ALA A 121 3.37 -2.50 -18.01
C ALA A 121 2.98 -1.64 -16.80
N LEU A 122 3.78 -0.63 -16.51
CA LEU A 122 3.55 0.32 -15.42
C LEU A 122 3.84 1.73 -15.94
N ASP A 123 2.89 2.62 -15.77
CA ASP A 123 2.98 4.04 -16.09
C ASP A 123 3.08 4.83 -14.76
N PRO A 124 4.28 5.26 -14.33
CA PRO A 124 4.44 5.99 -13.09
C PRO A 124 3.74 7.35 -13.09
N PRO A 125 3.80 8.19 -14.12
CA PRO A 125 3.07 9.44 -14.18
C PRO A 125 1.55 9.28 -14.08
N ALA A 126 0.98 8.28 -14.77
CA ALA A 126 -0.46 8.01 -14.75
C ALA A 126 -0.90 7.18 -13.53
N HIS A 127 0.05 6.67 -12.73
CA HIS A 127 -0.19 5.75 -11.63
C HIS A 127 -1.06 4.55 -12.05
N ALA A 128 -0.74 3.96 -13.20
CA ALA A 128 -1.53 2.92 -13.85
C ALA A 128 -0.68 1.69 -14.18
N ALA A 129 -1.28 0.52 -14.13
CA ALA A 129 -0.63 -0.76 -14.42
C ALA A 129 -1.49 -1.65 -15.31
N TRP A 130 -0.86 -2.45 -16.13
CA TRP A 130 -1.52 -3.41 -17.05
C TRP A 130 -0.78 -4.74 -17.08
N ARG A 131 -1.54 -5.80 -17.34
CA ARG A 131 -1.04 -7.10 -17.75
C ARG A 131 -1.62 -7.40 -19.14
N GLY A 132 -0.79 -7.38 -20.19
CA GLY A 132 -1.28 -7.34 -21.57
C GLY A 132 -2.19 -6.13 -21.79
N GLU A 133 -3.45 -6.38 -22.15
CA GLU A 133 -4.47 -5.34 -22.31
C GLU A 133 -5.30 -5.08 -21.04
N ARG A 134 -5.20 -5.97 -20.04
CA ARG A 134 -5.95 -5.90 -18.80
C ARG A 134 -5.36 -4.88 -17.84
N LYS A 135 -6.15 -3.85 -17.50
CA LYS A 135 -5.78 -2.89 -16.46
C LYS A 135 -5.80 -3.56 -15.09
N ILE A 136 -4.76 -3.32 -14.29
CA ILE A 136 -4.64 -3.81 -12.92
C ILE A 136 -4.89 -2.64 -11.97
N GLU A 137 -5.86 -2.80 -11.08
CA GLU A 137 -6.12 -1.85 -10.02
C GLU A 137 -5.20 -2.11 -8.83
N LEU A 138 -4.26 -1.19 -8.59
CA LEU A 138 -3.31 -1.25 -7.50
C LEU A 138 -3.57 -0.15 -6.48
N THR A 139 -3.42 -0.47 -5.20
CA THR A 139 -3.28 0.53 -4.16
C THR A 139 -1.92 1.23 -4.30
N ARG A 140 -1.75 2.35 -3.59
CA ARG A 140 -0.49 3.11 -3.65
C ARG A 140 0.72 2.26 -3.27
N THR A 141 0.62 1.50 -2.18
CA THR A 141 1.73 0.64 -1.71
C THR A 141 2.02 -0.51 -2.67
N GLU A 142 0.99 -1.14 -3.24
CA GLU A 142 1.17 -2.17 -4.27
C GLU A 142 1.84 -1.60 -5.51
N PHE A 143 1.43 -0.40 -5.94
CA PHE A 143 2.02 0.28 -7.09
C PHE A 143 3.52 0.55 -6.85
N ASN A 144 3.87 1.13 -5.70
CA ASN A 144 5.25 1.42 -5.34
C ASN A 144 6.10 0.14 -5.29
N LEU A 145 5.56 -0.93 -4.72
CA LEU A 145 6.25 -2.22 -4.66
C LEU A 145 6.47 -2.81 -6.06
N LEU A 146 5.44 -2.77 -6.92
CA LEU A 146 5.57 -3.24 -8.30
C LEU A 146 6.59 -2.40 -9.07
N GLN A 147 6.61 -1.09 -8.88
CA GLN A 147 7.58 -0.20 -9.50
C GLN A 147 9.02 -0.58 -9.13
N GLN A 148 9.29 -0.90 -7.86
CA GLN A 148 10.63 -1.35 -7.45
C GLN A 148 11.04 -2.63 -8.19
N PHE A 149 10.14 -3.58 -8.34
CA PHE A 149 10.42 -4.79 -9.13
C PHE A 149 10.71 -4.47 -10.61
N MET A 150 9.93 -3.59 -11.20
CA MET A 150 10.06 -3.23 -12.62
C MET A 150 11.28 -2.34 -12.92
N LEU A 151 11.77 -1.59 -11.94
CA LEU A 151 13.04 -0.85 -12.05
C LEU A 151 14.27 -1.77 -11.95
N HIS A 152 14.12 -2.97 -11.40
CA HIS A 152 15.23 -3.90 -11.15
C HIS A 152 14.90 -5.33 -11.66
N PRO A 153 14.52 -5.51 -12.94
CA PRO A 153 14.17 -6.83 -13.47
C PRO A 153 15.36 -7.78 -13.43
N GLY A 154 15.11 -9.04 -13.06
CA GLY A 154 16.13 -10.08 -12.91
C GLY A 154 17.00 -9.97 -11.66
N ARG A 155 16.96 -8.86 -10.95
CA ARG A 155 17.73 -8.66 -9.69
C ARG A 155 16.90 -9.15 -8.49
N VAL A 156 17.56 -9.87 -7.57
CA VAL A 156 16.95 -10.22 -6.29
C VAL A 156 16.94 -8.98 -5.40
N LEU A 157 15.77 -8.52 -5.02
CA LEU A 157 15.58 -7.44 -4.06
C LEU A 157 15.44 -8.04 -2.66
N THR A 158 16.31 -7.64 -1.75
CA THR A 158 16.25 -8.09 -0.35
C THR A 158 15.07 -7.45 0.37
N ARG A 159 14.66 -8.05 1.50
CA ARG A 159 13.58 -7.49 2.33
C ARG A 159 13.90 -6.06 2.77
N ASP A 160 15.11 -5.84 3.29
CA ASP A 160 15.56 -4.55 3.79
C ASP A 160 15.54 -3.47 2.70
N PHE A 161 16.04 -3.82 1.50
CA PHE A 161 15.97 -2.91 0.35
C PHE A 161 14.53 -2.54 0.01
N ILE A 162 13.62 -3.52 -0.05
CA ILE A 162 12.22 -3.25 -0.37
C ILE A 162 11.56 -2.41 0.71
N PHE A 163 11.80 -2.69 2.00
CA PHE A 163 11.24 -1.90 3.09
C PHE A 163 11.73 -0.45 3.05
N ASP A 164 13.03 -0.24 2.81
CA ASP A 164 13.59 1.10 2.67
C ASP A 164 12.97 1.87 1.51
N GLN A 165 12.88 1.26 0.33
CA GLN A 165 12.37 1.91 -0.87
C GLN A 165 10.85 2.18 -0.83
N VAL A 166 10.06 1.25 -0.32
CA VAL A 166 8.59 1.35 -0.34
C VAL A 166 8.06 2.10 0.87
N TRP A 167 8.61 1.83 2.07
CA TRP A 167 8.13 2.44 3.32
C TRP A 167 9.10 3.44 3.94
N GLY A 168 10.39 3.42 3.55
CA GLY A 168 11.42 4.28 4.14
C GLY A 168 11.79 3.88 5.58
N PHE A 169 11.43 2.66 5.98
CA PHE A 169 11.68 2.14 7.32
C PHE A 169 11.64 0.61 7.34
N ASP A 170 12.56 -0.02 8.05
CA ASP A 170 12.53 -1.46 8.31
C ASP A 170 11.67 -1.76 9.55
N PHE A 171 10.59 -2.50 9.35
CA PHE A 171 9.67 -2.92 10.43
C PHE A 171 10.18 -4.12 11.22
N GLY A 172 11.41 -4.56 10.98
CA GLY A 172 12.04 -5.70 11.62
C GLY A 172 11.54 -7.07 11.13
N PRO A 173 12.20 -8.14 11.58
CA PRO A 173 11.96 -9.49 11.06
C PRO A 173 10.58 -10.07 11.41
N ALA A 174 9.89 -9.50 12.39
CA ALA A 174 8.56 -9.95 12.79
C ALA A 174 7.43 -9.41 11.89
N SER A 175 7.72 -8.42 11.02
CA SER A 175 6.74 -7.90 10.09
C SER A 175 6.55 -8.85 8.91
N ASN A 176 5.31 -9.25 8.66
CA ASN A 176 4.92 -10.02 7.45
C ASN A 176 4.24 -9.15 6.39
N SER A 177 4.37 -7.83 6.49
CA SER A 177 3.74 -6.89 5.56
C SER A 177 4.15 -7.17 4.12
N LEU A 178 5.43 -7.36 3.87
CA LEU A 178 5.96 -7.60 2.53
C LEU A 178 5.37 -8.87 1.89
N GLU A 179 5.26 -9.97 2.65
CA GLU A 179 4.66 -11.22 2.17
C GLU A 179 3.22 -11.02 1.74
N VAL A 180 2.47 -10.25 2.51
CA VAL A 180 1.07 -9.93 2.22
C VAL A 180 0.97 -9.12 0.93
N TYR A 181 1.74 -8.03 0.78
CA TYR A 181 1.72 -7.23 -0.44
C TYR A 181 2.20 -7.98 -1.67
N VAL A 182 3.23 -8.81 -1.56
CA VAL A 182 3.65 -9.70 -2.65
C VAL A 182 2.54 -10.70 -3.00
N GLY A 183 1.82 -11.22 -2.01
CA GLY A 183 0.65 -12.07 -2.22
C GLY A 183 -0.43 -11.35 -3.04
N TYR A 184 -0.74 -10.10 -2.71
CA TYR A 184 -1.71 -9.28 -3.44
C TYR A 184 -1.27 -8.97 -4.87
N LEU A 185 -0.01 -8.56 -5.06
CA LEU A 185 0.52 -8.33 -6.39
C LEU A 185 0.40 -9.58 -7.26
N ARG A 186 0.77 -10.75 -6.75
CA ARG A 186 0.62 -12.02 -7.46
C ARG A 186 -0.84 -12.26 -7.83
N ARG A 187 -1.76 -12.18 -6.86
CA ARG A 187 -3.19 -12.36 -7.12
C ARG A 187 -3.72 -11.43 -8.22
N LYS A 188 -3.29 -10.16 -8.23
CA LYS A 188 -3.73 -9.17 -9.22
C LYS A 188 -3.05 -9.34 -10.58
N THR A 189 -1.78 -9.69 -10.59
CA THR A 189 -1.02 -9.89 -11.84
C THR A 189 -1.25 -11.27 -12.48
N GLU A 190 -1.78 -12.25 -11.74
CA GLU A 190 -2.04 -13.62 -12.18
C GLU A 190 -3.57 -13.93 -12.24
N ALA A 191 -4.44 -12.89 -12.24
CA ALA A 191 -5.88 -13.05 -12.03
C ALA A 191 -6.61 -13.83 -13.15
N GLU A 192 -6.10 -13.80 -14.38
CA GLU A 192 -6.65 -14.52 -15.53
C GLU A 192 -5.79 -15.72 -15.95
N GLY A 193 -4.97 -16.22 -15.02
CA GLY A 193 -4.11 -17.38 -15.27
C GLY A 193 -2.78 -17.04 -15.92
N GLU A 194 -2.40 -15.77 -15.92
CA GLU A 194 -1.12 -15.32 -16.45
C GLU A 194 0.05 -15.95 -15.66
N PRO A 195 1.19 -16.19 -16.30
CA PRO A 195 2.34 -16.80 -15.65
C PRO A 195 2.91 -15.88 -14.56
N ARG A 196 3.41 -16.52 -13.51
CA ARG A 196 4.04 -15.82 -12.37
C ARG A 196 5.32 -15.11 -12.80
N LEU A 197 5.40 -13.82 -12.50
CA LEU A 197 6.61 -13.01 -12.73
C LEU A 197 7.35 -12.67 -11.44
N ILE A 198 6.65 -12.53 -10.29
CA ILE A 198 7.27 -12.22 -9.01
C ILE A 198 7.58 -13.52 -8.26
N HIS A 199 8.84 -13.86 -8.13
CA HIS A 199 9.30 -15.10 -7.50
C HIS A 199 9.92 -14.84 -6.13
N THR A 200 9.77 -15.83 -5.22
CA THR A 200 10.41 -15.79 -3.90
C THR A 200 11.77 -16.48 -3.97
N ILE A 201 12.80 -15.82 -3.50
CA ILE A 201 14.12 -16.42 -3.23
C ILE A 201 14.19 -16.65 -1.72
N ARG A 202 14.03 -17.90 -1.31
CA ARG A 202 13.91 -18.27 0.11
C ARG A 202 15.10 -17.76 0.92
N GLY A 203 14.80 -17.10 2.05
CA GLY A 203 15.81 -16.54 2.96
C GLY A 203 16.51 -15.28 2.45
N VAL A 204 16.19 -14.77 1.23
CA VAL A 204 16.84 -13.60 0.63
C VAL A 204 15.84 -12.49 0.33
N GLY A 205 14.79 -12.77 -0.46
CA GLY A 205 13.86 -11.74 -0.90
C GLY A 205 13.04 -12.16 -2.11
N TYR A 206 12.85 -11.25 -3.05
CA TYR A 206 11.99 -11.44 -4.22
C TYR A 206 12.66 -10.96 -5.50
N VAL A 207 12.23 -11.51 -6.63
CA VAL A 207 12.75 -11.15 -7.95
C VAL A 207 11.62 -11.12 -8.97
N LEU A 208 11.64 -10.13 -9.86
CA LEU A 208 10.82 -10.09 -11.07
C LEU A 208 11.60 -10.77 -12.19
N ARG A 209 11.08 -11.89 -12.69
CA ARG A 209 11.65 -12.62 -13.83
C ARG A 209 10.57 -13.42 -14.56
N GLU A 210 10.84 -13.77 -15.80
CA GLU A 210 9.99 -14.71 -16.54
C GLU A 210 10.04 -16.11 -15.90
N PRO A 211 8.96 -16.89 -16.04
CA PRO A 211 8.97 -18.30 -15.65
C PRO A 211 10.05 -19.05 -16.44
N ALA A 212 10.70 -20.00 -15.76
CA ALA A 212 11.70 -20.87 -16.38
C ALA A 212 11.06 -21.90 -17.31
#